data_99c5c67eacb97c0123601bc5562fa349
#
_entry.id   99c5c67eacb97c0123601bc5562fa349
#
_cell.length_a   1.000
_cell.length_b   1.000
_cell.length_c   1.000
_cell.angle_alpha   90.00
_cell.angle_beta   90.00
_cell.angle_gamma   90.00
#
_symmetry.space_group_name_H-M   'P 1'
#
loop_
_entity.id
_entity.type
_entity.pdbx_description
1 polymer ?
#
loop_
_entity_poly.entity_id
_entity_poly.type
_entity_poly.pdbx_seq_one_letter_code
_entity_poly.pdbx_strand_id
1 'polypeptide(L)'
;MCYFHAISGSPSTLSRNSFLLQWLEQRLAPYDIGLRSTHAIELQPFKSGASDRLTDLINTVRDAQAILLITPVPSEDWAGCMKTLLQFLPAGALQYRPLLLIGTGGNIDELPNLERSLDRELTRLNGRLALSSIHIGPKNWVFSTSRSPWLTAGTELRLHRALNQLHSLALEPVTVS
;
A
#
# COMPACT_ATOMS: atom_id res chain seq x y z
N MET A 1 11.39 7.68 14.94
CA MET A 1 10.47 8.43 14.07
C MET A 1 9.40 7.46 13.60
N CYS A 2 8.14 7.78 13.85
CA CYS A 2 7.01 6.94 13.45
C CYS A 2 6.83 7.04 11.93
N TYR A 3 6.69 5.93 11.21
CA TYR A 3 6.39 5.97 9.80
C TYR A 3 5.55 4.77 9.33
N PHE A 4 4.76 5.01 8.29
CA PHE A 4 4.08 3.99 7.52
C PHE A 4 4.88 3.64 6.28
N HIS A 5 4.79 2.41 5.83
CA HIS A 5 5.41 2.01 4.58
C HIS A 5 4.36 1.65 3.54
N ALA A 6 4.41 2.31 2.39
CA ALA A 6 3.53 2.04 1.26
C ALA A 6 4.26 1.18 0.22
N ILE A 7 3.67 0.05 -0.13
CA ILE A 7 4.13 -0.81 -1.23
C ILE A 7 3.20 -0.58 -2.41
N SER A 8 3.74 0.00 -3.50
CA SER A 8 2.99 0.26 -4.72
C SER A 8 3.22 -0.84 -5.75
N GLY A 9 2.16 -1.59 -6.07
CA GLY A 9 2.15 -2.62 -7.11
C GLY A 9 1.95 -2.08 -8.53
N SER A 10 2.02 -0.76 -8.74
CA SER A 10 1.90 -0.19 -10.09
C SER A 10 3.11 -0.53 -10.95
N PRO A 11 2.92 -0.88 -12.23
CA PRO A 11 4.00 -1.09 -13.17
C PRO A 11 4.67 0.21 -13.65
N SER A 12 4.17 1.36 -13.23
CA SER A 12 4.69 2.69 -13.57
C SER A 12 4.84 3.56 -12.32
N THR A 13 5.96 4.25 -12.24
CA THR A 13 6.21 5.28 -11.22
C THR A 13 5.44 6.57 -11.51
N LEU A 14 5.00 6.79 -12.76
CA LEU A 14 4.13 7.89 -13.17
C LEU A 14 2.69 7.38 -13.32
N SER A 15 2.01 7.16 -12.21
CA SER A 15 0.67 6.60 -12.19
C SER A 15 -0.23 7.34 -11.19
N ARG A 16 -1.52 7.00 -11.17
CA ARG A 16 -2.45 7.48 -10.13
C ARG A 16 -1.97 7.11 -8.73
N ASN A 17 -1.22 6.01 -8.59
CA ASN A 17 -0.64 5.61 -7.31
C ASN A 17 0.39 6.65 -6.82
N SER A 18 1.13 7.30 -7.70
CA SER A 18 2.09 8.35 -7.31
C SER A 18 1.37 9.58 -6.72
N PHE A 19 0.26 10.00 -7.32
CA PHE A 19 -0.56 11.08 -6.75
C PHE A 19 -1.19 10.66 -5.42
N LEU A 20 -1.61 9.40 -5.29
CA LEU A 20 -2.13 8.87 -4.05
C LEU A 20 -1.05 8.84 -2.96
N LEU A 21 0.17 8.41 -3.27
CA LEU A 21 1.30 8.42 -2.33
C LEU A 21 1.61 9.85 -1.85
N GLN A 22 1.65 10.81 -2.76
CA GLN A 22 1.85 12.22 -2.39
C GLN A 22 0.72 12.74 -1.49
N TRP A 23 -0.53 12.39 -1.79
CA TRP A 23 -1.67 12.74 -0.96
C TRP A 23 -1.55 12.11 0.44
N LEU A 24 -1.20 10.83 0.52
CA LEU A 24 -1.00 10.11 1.79
C LEU A 24 0.08 10.76 2.65
N GLU A 25 1.22 11.10 2.06
CA GLU A 25 2.32 11.79 2.74
C GLU A 25 1.87 13.11 3.35
N GLN A 26 1.15 13.94 2.58
CA GLN A 26 0.61 15.22 3.07
C GLN A 26 -0.40 15.03 4.20
N ARG A 27 -1.15 13.93 4.22
CA ARG A 27 -2.17 13.66 5.26
C ARG A 27 -1.61 13.03 6.52
N LEU A 28 -0.48 12.35 6.43
CA LEU A 28 0.21 11.77 7.59
C LEU A 28 1.12 12.78 8.30
N ALA A 29 1.67 13.74 7.58
CA ALA A 29 2.59 14.75 8.13
C ALA A 29 2.06 15.50 9.37
N PRO A 30 0.78 15.94 9.46
CA PRO A 30 0.25 16.61 10.64
C PRO A 30 0.25 15.76 11.92
N TYR A 31 0.36 14.44 11.79
CA TYR A 31 0.41 13.49 12.91
C TYR A 31 1.85 13.07 13.27
N ASP A 32 2.85 13.73 12.69
CA ASP A 32 4.28 13.36 12.81
C ASP A 32 4.57 11.93 12.35
N ILE A 33 3.80 11.46 11.36
CA ILE A 33 3.98 10.16 10.72
C ILE A 33 4.62 10.37 9.36
N GLY A 34 5.82 9.82 9.18
CA GLY A 34 6.47 9.77 7.87
C GLY A 34 5.81 8.74 6.96
N LEU A 35 5.89 8.94 5.64
CA LEU A 35 5.56 7.92 4.66
C LEU A 35 6.82 7.53 3.89
N ARG A 36 7.15 6.24 3.89
CA ARG A 36 8.14 5.67 2.97
C ARG A 36 7.42 4.87 1.91
N SER A 37 7.94 4.82 0.71
CA SER A 37 7.31 4.05 -0.37
C SER A 37 8.32 3.22 -1.14
N THR A 38 7.87 2.04 -1.59
CA THR A 38 8.60 1.18 -2.52
C THR A 38 7.68 0.84 -3.70
N HIS A 39 8.18 1.03 -4.90
CA HIS A 39 7.48 0.62 -6.11
C HIS A 39 7.94 -0.77 -6.54
N ALA A 40 6.98 -1.69 -6.71
CA ALA A 40 7.29 -3.09 -7.10
C ALA A 40 8.11 -3.18 -8.38
N ILE A 41 7.91 -2.25 -9.32
CA ILE A 41 8.68 -2.20 -10.58
C ILE A 41 10.17 -1.92 -10.38
N GLU A 42 10.57 -1.33 -9.28
CA GLU A 42 11.97 -1.04 -8.97
C GLU A 42 12.75 -2.28 -8.51
N LEU A 43 12.01 -3.30 -8.08
CA LEU A 43 12.57 -4.56 -7.56
C LEU A 43 12.61 -5.68 -8.61
N GLN A 44 12.37 -5.35 -9.88
CA GLN A 44 12.52 -6.35 -10.94
C GLN A 44 13.94 -6.91 -10.97
N PRO A 45 14.10 -8.26 -11.05
CA PRO A 45 15.39 -8.94 -10.85
C PRO A 45 16.48 -8.57 -11.86
N PHE A 46 16.11 -7.91 -12.96
CA PHE A 46 17.04 -7.48 -14.00
C PHE A 46 17.51 -6.02 -13.85
N LYS A 47 17.06 -5.30 -12.81
CA LYS A 47 17.53 -3.93 -12.56
C LYS A 47 18.77 -3.94 -11.68
N SER A 48 19.77 -3.13 -12.04
CA SER A 48 20.95 -2.90 -11.22
C SER A 48 20.56 -2.42 -9.82
N GLY A 49 21.16 -2.98 -8.77
CA GLY A 49 20.86 -2.64 -7.38
C GLY A 49 19.59 -3.26 -6.81
N ALA A 50 18.98 -4.24 -7.47
CA ALA A 50 17.76 -4.92 -6.97
C ALA A 50 17.98 -5.60 -5.62
N SER A 51 19.18 -6.16 -5.36
CA SER A 51 19.53 -6.80 -4.08
C SER A 51 19.53 -5.81 -2.92
N ASP A 52 20.14 -4.64 -3.11
CA ASP A 52 20.25 -3.62 -2.07
C ASP A 52 18.88 -3.04 -1.75
N ARG A 53 18.05 -2.78 -2.79
CA ARG A 53 16.68 -2.31 -2.65
C ARG A 53 15.78 -3.32 -1.95
N LEU A 54 15.99 -4.62 -2.20
CA LEU A 54 15.26 -5.67 -1.49
C LEU A 54 15.64 -5.70 0.00
N THR A 55 16.90 -5.56 0.32
CA THR A 55 17.39 -5.47 1.69
C THR A 55 16.80 -4.24 2.39
N ASP A 56 16.79 -3.10 1.71
CA ASP A 56 16.18 -1.87 2.22
C ASP A 56 14.67 -2.03 2.44
N LEU A 57 13.96 -2.69 1.51
CA LEU A 57 12.54 -2.99 1.68
C LEU A 57 12.28 -3.85 2.91
N ILE A 58 13.03 -4.95 3.09
CA ILE A 58 12.88 -5.85 4.23
C ILE A 58 13.07 -5.08 5.55
N ASN A 59 14.12 -4.26 5.63
CA ASN A 59 14.39 -3.45 6.82
C ASN A 59 13.28 -2.41 7.04
N THR A 60 12.85 -1.73 5.98
CA THR A 60 11.81 -0.70 6.06
C THR A 60 10.47 -1.28 6.48
N VAL A 61 10.09 -2.45 5.93
CA VAL A 61 8.86 -3.15 6.33
C VAL A 61 8.91 -3.58 7.80
N ARG A 62 10.07 -4.10 8.23
CA ARG A 62 10.25 -4.54 9.63
C ARG A 62 10.11 -3.38 10.62
N ASP A 63 10.58 -2.20 10.28
CA ASP A 63 10.63 -1.05 11.17
C ASP A 63 9.38 -0.15 11.07
N ALA A 64 8.51 -0.37 10.06
CA ALA A 64 7.27 0.39 9.88
C ALA A 64 6.23 0.05 10.95
N GLN A 65 5.43 1.05 11.37
CA GLN A 65 4.32 0.86 12.27
C GLN A 65 3.08 0.30 11.57
N ALA A 66 2.88 0.63 10.31
CA ALA A 66 1.79 0.11 9.49
C ALA A 66 2.21 -0.02 8.02
N ILE A 67 1.52 -0.87 7.28
CA ILE A 67 1.80 -1.12 5.86
C ILE A 67 0.56 -0.77 5.03
N LEU A 68 0.79 -0.02 3.96
CA LEU A 68 -0.20 0.30 2.94
C LEU A 68 0.13 -0.50 1.66
N LEU A 69 -0.73 -1.41 1.27
CA LEU A 69 -0.61 -2.12 -0.01
C LEU A 69 -1.46 -1.39 -1.05
N ILE A 70 -0.82 -0.76 -2.02
CA ILE A 70 -1.49 0.04 -3.06
C ILE A 70 -1.27 -0.64 -4.40
N THR A 71 -2.32 -1.20 -4.97
CA THR A 71 -2.19 -1.95 -6.21
C THR A 71 -3.37 -1.71 -7.15
N PRO A 72 -3.14 -1.71 -8.47
CA PRO A 72 -4.25 -1.65 -9.41
C PRO A 72 -5.21 -2.82 -9.20
N VAL A 73 -6.52 -2.54 -9.23
CA VAL A 73 -7.58 -3.56 -9.29
C VAL A 73 -7.58 -4.15 -10.68
N PRO A 74 -7.62 -5.48 -10.81
CA PRO A 74 -6.97 -6.16 -11.89
C PRO A 74 -7.55 -5.94 -13.29
N SER A 75 -6.66 -5.93 -14.20
CA SER A 75 -6.51 -6.97 -15.22
C SER A 75 -5.53 -8.04 -14.71
N GLU A 76 -5.64 -9.26 -15.17
CA GLU A 76 -4.99 -10.48 -14.68
C GLU A 76 -3.45 -10.38 -14.46
N ASP A 77 -2.77 -9.47 -15.17
CA ASP A 77 -1.31 -9.30 -15.14
C ASP A 77 -0.78 -8.37 -14.02
N TRP A 78 -1.58 -7.50 -13.45
CA TRP A 78 -1.09 -6.39 -12.61
C TRP A 78 -1.01 -6.72 -11.12
N ALA A 79 -1.83 -7.67 -10.66
CA ALA A 79 -1.63 -8.27 -9.34
C ALA A 79 -0.30 -9.03 -9.26
N GLY A 80 0.27 -9.39 -10.40
CA GLY A 80 1.57 -10.06 -10.50
C GLY A 80 2.71 -9.26 -9.90
N CYS A 81 2.80 -7.96 -10.15
CA CYS A 81 3.88 -7.13 -9.60
C CYS A 81 3.85 -7.09 -8.07
N MET A 82 2.67 -6.92 -7.45
CA MET A 82 2.52 -6.94 -6.00
C MET A 82 2.84 -8.32 -5.44
N LYS A 83 2.30 -9.39 -6.03
CA LYS A 83 2.58 -10.76 -5.60
C LYS A 83 4.06 -11.08 -5.68
N THR A 84 4.71 -10.78 -6.81
CA THR A 84 6.13 -11.01 -7.00
C THR A 84 6.96 -10.28 -5.94
N LEU A 85 6.61 -9.03 -5.64
CA LEU A 85 7.29 -8.29 -4.58
C LEU A 85 7.10 -8.97 -3.22
N LEU A 86 5.87 -9.33 -2.87
CA LEU A 86 5.58 -9.97 -1.59
C LEU A 86 6.32 -11.32 -1.46
N GLN A 87 6.54 -12.07 -2.55
CA GLN A 87 7.30 -13.32 -2.55
C GLN A 87 8.78 -13.15 -2.17
N PHE A 88 9.36 -11.96 -2.41
CA PHE A 88 10.72 -11.68 -1.99
C PHE A 88 10.87 -11.38 -0.50
N LEU A 89 9.78 -11.02 0.19
CA LEU A 89 9.81 -10.80 1.62
C LEU A 89 9.97 -12.13 2.37
N PRO A 90 10.78 -12.18 3.43
CA PRO A 90 10.91 -13.38 4.26
C PRO A 90 9.57 -13.72 4.96
N ALA A 91 9.35 -15.00 5.26
CA ALA A 91 8.19 -15.43 6.01
C ALA A 91 8.07 -14.65 7.32
N GLY A 92 6.85 -14.26 7.68
CA GLY A 92 6.60 -13.47 8.89
C GLY A 92 6.96 -11.98 8.79
N ALA A 93 7.40 -11.47 7.64
CA ALA A 93 7.86 -10.08 7.49
C ALA A 93 6.79 -9.04 7.84
N LEU A 94 5.50 -9.39 7.73
CA LEU A 94 4.37 -8.50 8.03
C LEU A 94 3.75 -8.75 9.41
N GLN A 95 4.35 -9.65 10.19
CA GLN A 95 3.83 -9.98 11.52
C GLN A 95 3.77 -8.75 12.42
N TYR A 96 2.65 -8.61 13.13
CA TYR A 96 2.38 -7.48 14.04
C TYR A 96 2.28 -6.10 13.37
N ARG A 97 2.14 -6.05 12.06
CA ARG A 97 1.93 -4.80 11.32
C ARG A 97 0.48 -4.73 10.86
N PRO A 98 -0.31 -3.72 11.27
CA PRO A 98 -1.63 -3.52 10.68
C PRO A 98 -1.48 -3.15 9.20
N LEU A 99 -2.27 -3.81 8.36
CA LEU A 99 -2.25 -3.61 6.91
C LEU A 99 -3.55 -2.97 6.43
N LEU A 100 -3.42 -2.07 5.46
CA LEU A 100 -4.53 -1.54 4.67
C LEU A 100 -4.27 -1.79 3.18
N LEU A 101 -5.21 -2.45 2.51
CA LEU A 101 -5.19 -2.62 1.07
C LEU A 101 -5.99 -1.50 0.39
N ILE A 102 -5.37 -0.86 -0.59
CA ILE A 102 -5.98 0.16 -1.44
C ILE A 102 -5.92 -0.32 -2.88
N GLY A 103 -7.07 -0.70 -3.42
CA GLY A 103 -7.22 -1.05 -4.82
C GLY A 103 -7.46 0.19 -5.67
N THR A 104 -6.66 0.41 -6.72
CA THR A 104 -6.77 1.60 -7.59
C THR A 104 -7.20 1.23 -9.00
N GLY A 105 -8.02 2.07 -9.62
CA GLY A 105 -8.54 1.81 -10.98
C GLY A 105 -9.61 0.72 -11.02
N GLY A 106 -9.85 0.14 -12.19
CA GLY A 106 -10.77 -0.98 -12.39
C GLY A 106 -12.18 -0.80 -11.84
N ASN A 107 -12.86 -1.92 -11.61
CA ASN A 107 -14.18 -1.96 -11.01
C ASN A 107 -14.10 -2.39 -9.54
N ILE A 108 -14.93 -1.80 -8.68
CA ILE A 108 -15.02 -2.16 -7.25
C ILE A 108 -15.39 -3.63 -7.04
N ASP A 109 -16.15 -4.23 -7.94
CA ASP A 109 -16.58 -5.63 -7.86
C ASP A 109 -15.41 -6.62 -7.98
N GLU A 110 -14.26 -6.14 -8.48
CA GLU A 110 -13.02 -6.93 -8.58
C GLU A 110 -12.15 -6.87 -7.30
N LEU A 111 -12.47 -5.99 -6.36
CA LEU A 111 -11.70 -5.85 -5.12
C LEU A 111 -11.65 -7.15 -4.30
N PRO A 112 -12.74 -7.93 -4.14
CA PRO A 112 -12.67 -9.22 -3.46
C PRO A 112 -11.79 -10.26 -4.19
N ASN A 113 -11.69 -10.18 -5.51
CA ASN A 113 -10.78 -11.03 -6.29
C ASN A 113 -9.32 -10.67 -6.01
N LEU A 114 -9.02 -9.38 -5.94
CA LEU A 114 -7.70 -8.89 -5.56
C LEU A 114 -7.32 -9.36 -4.15
N GLU A 115 -8.19 -9.20 -3.15
CA GLU A 115 -7.94 -9.68 -1.78
C GLU A 115 -7.60 -11.18 -1.77
N ARG A 116 -8.47 -12.00 -2.38
CA ARG A 116 -8.22 -13.46 -2.49
C ARG A 116 -6.92 -13.79 -3.19
N SER A 117 -6.55 -12.99 -4.18
CA SER A 117 -5.31 -13.20 -4.92
C SER A 117 -4.05 -12.98 -4.07
N LEU A 118 -4.13 -12.11 -3.06
CA LEU A 118 -3.03 -11.78 -2.15
C LEU A 118 -3.01 -12.65 -0.89
N ASP A 119 -4.11 -13.33 -0.56
CA ASP A 119 -4.32 -14.04 0.70
C ASP A 119 -3.20 -15.06 1.00
N ARG A 120 -2.79 -15.84 0.02
CA ARG A 120 -1.71 -16.81 0.17
C ARG A 120 -0.38 -16.15 0.61
N GLU A 121 -0.02 -15.04 -0.02
CA GLU A 121 1.24 -14.36 0.29
C GLU A 121 1.14 -13.64 1.63
N LEU A 122 0.00 -13.02 1.93
CA LEU A 122 -0.24 -12.39 3.22
C LEU A 122 -0.17 -13.42 4.36
N THR A 123 -0.79 -14.60 4.18
CA THR A 123 -0.71 -15.69 5.15
C THR A 123 0.73 -16.13 5.41
N ARG A 124 1.53 -16.34 4.36
CA ARG A 124 2.95 -16.69 4.47
C ARG A 124 3.75 -15.63 5.23
N LEU A 125 3.39 -14.38 5.05
CA LEU A 125 4.04 -13.23 5.68
C LEU A 125 3.52 -12.93 7.09
N ASN A 126 2.56 -13.72 7.61
CA ASN A 126 1.80 -13.44 8.84
C ASN A 126 1.14 -12.04 8.82
N GLY A 127 0.78 -11.56 7.62
CA GLY A 127 0.10 -10.30 7.43
C GLY A 127 -1.41 -10.48 7.46
N ARG A 128 -2.11 -9.53 8.09
CA ARG A 128 -3.57 -9.48 8.10
C ARG A 128 -4.04 -8.08 7.74
N LEU A 129 -5.05 -7.99 6.86
CA LEU A 129 -5.73 -6.73 6.65
C LEU A 129 -6.43 -6.33 7.96
N ALA A 130 -6.00 -5.22 8.53
CA ALA A 130 -6.53 -4.70 9.79
C ALA A 130 -7.85 -3.94 9.60
N LEU A 131 -8.10 -3.49 8.36
CA LEU A 131 -9.27 -2.72 7.95
C LEU A 131 -9.81 -3.27 6.64
N SER A 132 -11.08 -2.98 6.36
CA SER A 132 -11.67 -3.25 5.04
C SER A 132 -10.89 -2.52 3.95
N SER A 133 -10.64 -3.21 2.84
CA SER A 133 -9.94 -2.63 1.70
C SER A 133 -10.69 -1.45 1.09
N ILE A 134 -9.95 -0.50 0.55
CA ILE A 134 -10.51 0.71 -0.06
C ILE A 134 -10.33 0.65 -1.57
N HIS A 135 -11.41 0.86 -2.31
CA HIS A 135 -11.34 1.03 -3.76
C HIS A 135 -11.33 2.51 -4.15
N ILE A 136 -10.38 2.87 -5.03
CA ILE A 136 -10.25 4.20 -5.63
C ILE A 136 -10.30 4.06 -7.15
N GLY A 137 -11.52 4.00 -7.68
CA GLY A 137 -11.76 3.89 -9.12
C GLY A 137 -11.66 5.24 -9.85
N PRO A 138 -11.86 5.24 -11.18
CA PRO A 138 -11.77 6.45 -12.00
C PRO A 138 -12.68 7.60 -11.53
N LYS A 139 -13.87 7.29 -11.02
CA LYS A 139 -14.86 8.27 -10.52
C LYS A 139 -14.45 8.95 -9.20
N ASN A 140 -13.44 8.43 -8.54
CA ASN A 140 -12.95 8.97 -7.28
C ASN A 140 -11.88 10.06 -7.47
N TRP A 141 -11.48 10.31 -8.72
CA TRP A 141 -10.51 11.33 -9.08
C TRP A 141 -11.18 12.51 -9.78
N VAL A 142 -10.68 13.69 -9.49
CA VAL A 142 -11.02 14.92 -10.22
C VAL A 142 -9.80 15.35 -11.01
N PHE A 143 -9.98 15.52 -12.31
CA PHE A 143 -8.93 15.94 -13.23
C PHE A 143 -9.18 17.39 -13.66
N SER A 144 -8.12 18.15 -13.82
CA SER A 144 -8.14 19.53 -14.31
C SER A 144 -6.95 19.72 -15.25
N THR A 145 -7.09 20.60 -16.21
CA THR A 145 -5.99 21.02 -17.10
C THR A 145 -4.98 21.93 -16.40
N SER A 146 -5.33 22.52 -15.28
CA SER A 146 -4.53 23.55 -14.59
C SER A 146 -3.81 23.08 -13.33
N ARG A 147 -4.10 21.87 -12.83
CA ARG A 147 -3.47 21.31 -11.62
C ARG A 147 -3.43 19.79 -11.64
N SER A 148 -2.56 19.23 -10.79
CA SER A 148 -2.48 17.79 -10.59
C SER A 148 -3.83 17.19 -10.18
N PRO A 149 -4.11 15.92 -10.55
CA PRO A 149 -5.32 15.23 -10.12
C PRO A 149 -5.46 15.20 -8.60
N TRP A 150 -6.70 15.27 -8.10
CA TRP A 150 -6.98 15.15 -6.67
C TRP A 150 -8.18 14.22 -6.44
N LEU A 151 -8.34 13.75 -5.22
CA LEU A 151 -9.43 12.87 -4.84
C LEU A 151 -10.73 13.65 -4.59
N THR A 152 -11.87 13.02 -4.85
CA THR A 152 -13.17 13.57 -4.44
C THR A 152 -13.26 13.65 -2.92
N ALA A 153 -13.99 14.63 -2.38
CA ALA A 153 -14.14 14.85 -0.94
C ALA A 153 -14.61 13.58 -0.19
N GLY A 154 -15.55 12.81 -0.76
CA GLY A 154 -16.00 11.54 -0.17
C GLY A 154 -14.90 10.48 -0.09
N THR A 155 -14.01 10.43 -1.08
CA THR A 155 -12.87 9.51 -1.08
C THR A 155 -11.81 9.94 -0.09
N GLU A 156 -11.50 11.24 -0.03
CA GLU A 156 -10.58 11.80 0.97
C GLU A 156 -11.06 11.49 2.39
N LEU A 157 -12.33 11.66 2.68
CA LEU A 157 -12.90 11.38 4.00
C LEU A 157 -12.78 9.90 4.39
N ARG A 158 -13.04 8.99 3.44
CA ARG A 158 -12.89 7.54 3.68
C ARG A 158 -11.44 7.17 3.98
N LEU A 159 -10.51 7.66 3.17
CA LEU A 159 -9.08 7.43 3.37
C LEU A 159 -8.60 8.02 4.69
N HIS A 160 -9.01 9.24 5.02
CA HIS A 160 -8.63 9.88 6.28
C HIS A 160 -9.09 9.06 7.49
N ARG A 161 -10.34 8.58 7.49
CA ARG A 161 -10.86 7.71 8.55
C ARG A 161 -10.06 6.41 8.67
N ALA A 162 -9.74 5.78 7.53
CA ALA A 162 -8.95 4.55 7.53
C ALA A 162 -7.52 4.78 8.03
N LEU A 163 -6.87 5.89 7.65
CA LEU A 163 -5.54 6.24 8.16
C LEU A 163 -5.54 6.48 9.67
N ASN A 164 -6.56 7.16 10.20
CA ASN A 164 -6.70 7.37 11.64
C ASN A 164 -6.90 6.05 12.40
N GLN A 165 -7.74 5.15 11.88
CA GLN A 165 -7.92 3.82 12.45
C GLN A 165 -6.63 2.99 12.39
N LEU A 166 -5.94 3.02 11.24
CA LEU A 166 -4.68 2.31 11.05
C LEU A 166 -3.62 2.81 12.03
N HIS A 167 -3.56 4.14 12.25
CA HIS A 167 -2.66 4.75 13.22
C HIS A 167 -2.99 4.29 14.64
N SER A 168 -4.25 4.30 15.04
CA SER A 168 -4.67 3.81 16.36
C SER A 168 -4.25 2.36 16.58
N LEU A 169 -4.48 1.48 15.59
CA LEU A 169 -4.06 0.08 15.66
C LEU A 169 -2.54 -0.10 15.70
N ALA A 170 -1.80 0.79 15.04
CA ALA A 170 -0.34 0.76 15.07
C ALA A 170 0.27 1.17 16.42
N LEU A 171 -0.49 1.89 17.25
CA LEU A 171 -0.08 2.29 18.59
C LEU A 171 -0.49 1.28 19.69
N GLU A 172 -1.39 0.33 19.38
CA GLU A 172 -1.79 -0.69 20.32
C GLU A 172 -0.61 -1.63 20.63
N PRO A 173 -0.34 -1.90 21.91
CA PRO A 173 0.70 -2.86 22.27
C PRO A 173 0.34 -4.24 21.74
N VAL A 174 1.28 -4.89 21.06
CA VAL A 174 1.10 -6.26 20.58
C VAL A 174 0.93 -7.18 21.79
N THR A 175 -0.31 -7.59 22.05
CA THR A 175 -0.57 -8.65 23.04
C THR A 175 -0.16 -9.99 22.41
N VAL A 176 1.04 -10.44 22.77
CA VAL A 176 1.49 -11.79 22.41
C VAL A 176 0.72 -12.74 23.33
N SER A 177 -0.25 -13.45 22.78
CA SER A 177 -0.97 -14.55 23.45
C SER A 177 -0.25 -15.85 23.21
#